data_5070c7bd614c6d5b62a44ac9528d2fe1
#
_entry.id   5070c7bd614c6d5b62a44ac9528d2fe1
#
_cell.length_a   1.000
_cell.length_b   1.000
_cell.length_c   1.000
_cell.angle_alpha   90.00
_cell.angle_beta   90.00
_cell.angle_gamma   90.00
#
_symmetry.space_group_name_H-M   'P 1'
#
loop_
_entity.id
_entity.type
_entity.pdbx_description
1 polymer ?
#
loop_
_entity_poly.entity_id
_entity_poly.type
_entity_poly.pdbx_seq_one_letter_code
_entity_poly.pdbx_strand_id
1 'polypeptide(L)'
;MADGSRRRKQDLGERIDQERGVFMISVAAELAEMHPQTLRMYEARGLITPKRSPKNTRLYSQADVERLRRIQRMTNDEGLNLAGVETVLELEQRLERMRAEMARMRKRAAEMESKMTEELERLRKSIGGELVPYGAYEPRKMGPARSSTRIPIRRRP
;
A
#
# COMPACT_ATOMS: atom_id res chain seq x y z
N MET A 1 20.98 8.57 -2.51
CA MET A 1 19.88 7.59 -2.50
C MET A 1 19.91 6.53 -1.37
N ALA A 2 20.73 6.72 -0.32
CA ALA A 2 20.88 5.71 0.76
C ALA A 2 20.03 5.97 2.02
N ASP A 3 19.31 7.07 2.12
CA ASP A 3 18.61 7.50 3.35
C ASP A 3 17.28 6.77 3.61
N GLY A 4 16.56 6.41 2.56
CA GLY A 4 15.26 5.72 2.70
C GLY A 4 15.36 4.27 3.22
N SER A 5 16.50 3.61 3.03
CA SER A 5 16.71 2.22 3.49
C SER A 5 17.05 2.16 4.98
N ARG A 6 17.75 3.16 5.51
CA ARG A 6 18.11 3.26 6.94
C ARG A 6 16.89 3.59 7.78
N ARG A 7 16.04 4.53 7.37
CA ARG A 7 14.78 4.86 8.06
C ARG A 7 13.83 3.68 8.14
N ARG A 8 13.66 2.90 7.06
CA ARG A 8 12.82 1.70 7.08
C ARG A 8 13.33 0.60 8.03
N LYS A 9 14.65 0.44 8.17
CA LYS A 9 15.22 -0.53 9.12
C LYS A 9 15.07 -0.08 10.57
N GLN A 10 15.17 1.22 10.84
CA GLN A 10 14.91 1.78 12.16
C GLN A 10 13.44 1.65 12.54
N ASP A 11 12.49 2.05 11.67
CA ASP A 11 11.05 1.87 11.89
C ASP A 11 10.65 0.41 12.13
N LEU A 12 11.28 -0.53 11.44
CA LEU A 12 11.02 -1.96 11.63
C LEU A 12 11.58 -2.47 12.98
N GLY A 13 12.77 -1.99 13.36
CA GLY A 13 13.38 -2.31 14.64
C GLY A 13 12.56 -1.80 15.82
N GLU A 14 12.12 -0.55 15.78
CA GLU A 14 11.28 0.06 16.80
C GLU A 14 9.91 -0.64 16.91
N ARG A 15 9.29 -1.04 15.79
CA ARG A 15 8.04 -1.81 15.81
C ARG A 15 8.20 -3.20 16.42
N ILE A 16 9.30 -3.88 16.14
CA ILE A 16 9.60 -5.21 16.72
C ILE A 16 9.81 -5.10 18.24
N ASP A 17 10.46 -4.05 18.71
CA ASP A 17 10.66 -3.81 20.13
C ASP A 17 9.35 -3.41 20.83
N GLN A 18 8.50 -2.63 20.21
CA GLN A 18 7.18 -2.26 20.75
C GLN A 18 6.21 -3.44 20.86
N GLU A 19 6.31 -4.43 19.96
CA GLU A 19 5.49 -5.66 19.99
C GLU A 19 6.11 -6.78 20.84
N ARG A 20 7.30 -6.58 21.40
CA ARG A 20 7.94 -7.57 22.24
C ARG A 20 7.25 -7.60 23.60
N GLY A 21 6.69 -8.76 23.96
CA GLY A 21 6.10 -8.98 25.28
C GLY A 21 7.18 -9.02 26.36
N VAL A 22 7.29 -7.94 27.15
CA VAL A 22 8.32 -7.77 28.18
C VAL A 22 7.74 -7.53 29.57
N PHE A 23 6.48 -7.09 29.67
CA PHE A 23 5.85 -6.76 30.95
C PHE A 23 4.98 -7.89 31.47
N MET A 24 5.12 -8.22 32.73
CA MET A 24 4.16 -9.07 33.43
C MET A 24 2.85 -8.31 33.69
N ILE A 25 1.77 -9.03 33.97
CA ILE A 25 0.43 -8.42 34.13
C ILE A 25 0.40 -7.33 35.20
N SER A 26 1.14 -7.47 36.29
CA SER A 26 1.20 -6.47 37.35
C SER A 26 1.79 -5.14 36.84
N VAL A 27 2.91 -5.24 36.11
CA VAL A 27 3.59 -4.05 35.53
C VAL A 27 2.74 -3.43 34.43
N ALA A 28 2.16 -4.23 33.54
CA ALA A 28 1.28 -3.71 32.48
C ALA A 28 0.03 -3.02 33.05
N ALA A 29 -0.53 -3.55 34.13
CA ALA A 29 -1.67 -2.98 34.82
C ALA A 29 -1.31 -1.63 35.47
N GLU A 30 -0.16 -1.55 36.13
CA GLU A 30 0.37 -0.30 36.71
C GLU A 30 0.63 0.75 35.63
N LEU A 31 1.31 0.37 34.55
CA LEU A 31 1.57 1.26 33.40
C LEU A 31 0.29 1.75 32.70
N ALA A 32 -0.74 0.95 32.68
CA ALA A 32 -2.04 1.33 32.10
C ALA A 32 -3.01 1.95 33.10
N GLU A 33 -2.59 2.12 34.36
CA GLU A 33 -3.43 2.63 35.46
C GLU A 33 -4.73 1.86 35.64
N MET A 34 -4.66 0.53 35.55
CA MET A 34 -5.80 -0.38 35.61
C MET A 34 -5.58 -1.51 36.63
N HIS A 35 -6.68 -2.10 37.09
CA HIS A 35 -6.57 -3.30 37.89
C HIS A 35 -6.20 -4.53 37.04
N PRO A 36 -5.33 -5.45 37.48
CA PRO A 36 -4.95 -6.66 36.71
C PRO A 36 -6.13 -7.53 36.28
N GLN A 37 -7.22 -7.53 37.06
CA GLN A 37 -8.44 -8.25 36.71
C GLN A 37 -9.13 -7.64 35.44
N THR A 38 -9.04 -6.32 35.26
CA THR A 38 -9.55 -5.63 34.06
C THR A 38 -8.78 -6.09 32.80
N LEU A 39 -7.45 -6.25 32.91
CA LEU A 39 -6.64 -6.77 31.81
C LEU A 39 -7.06 -8.20 31.41
N ARG A 40 -7.34 -9.05 32.40
CA ARG A 40 -7.85 -10.41 32.14
C ARG A 40 -9.22 -10.40 31.46
N MET A 41 -10.09 -9.49 31.87
CA MET A 41 -11.41 -9.31 31.25
C MET A 41 -11.26 -8.85 29.79
N TYR A 42 -10.35 -7.92 29.50
CA TYR A 42 -10.10 -7.45 28.13
C TYR A 42 -9.46 -8.53 27.27
N GLU A 43 -8.55 -9.35 27.82
CA GLU A 43 -8.02 -10.54 27.14
C GLU A 43 -9.14 -11.54 26.81
N ALA A 44 -10.02 -11.84 27.77
CA ALA A 44 -11.15 -12.77 27.57
C ALA A 44 -12.13 -12.31 26.48
N ARG A 45 -12.23 -11.00 26.25
CA ARG A 45 -13.03 -10.38 25.18
C ARG A 45 -12.28 -10.19 23.87
N GLY A 46 -11.00 -10.57 23.82
CA GLY A 46 -10.18 -10.42 22.61
C GLY A 46 -9.74 -8.98 22.29
N LEU A 47 -9.95 -8.03 23.23
CA LEU A 47 -9.51 -6.64 23.07
C LEU A 47 -8.00 -6.51 23.08
N ILE A 48 -7.30 -7.38 23.80
CA ILE A 48 -5.83 -7.51 23.84
C ILE A 48 -5.45 -8.98 23.72
N THR A 49 -4.28 -9.22 23.17
CA THR A 49 -3.76 -10.59 23.00
C THR A 49 -2.31 -10.66 23.46
N PRO A 50 -2.06 -10.76 24.78
CA PRO A 50 -0.70 -10.82 25.30
C PRO A 50 0.03 -12.07 24.80
N LYS A 51 1.32 -11.94 24.55
CA LYS A 51 2.17 -13.09 24.23
C LYS A 51 2.34 -13.97 25.46
N ARG A 52 2.63 -15.25 25.25
CA ARG A 52 2.93 -16.18 26.34
C ARG A 52 4.39 -16.61 26.32
N SER A 53 5.01 -16.58 27.47
CA SER A 53 6.36 -17.12 27.65
C SER A 53 6.36 -18.65 27.52
N PRO A 54 7.53 -19.31 27.36
CA PRO A 54 7.63 -20.78 27.41
C PRO A 54 7.06 -21.41 28.67
N LYS A 55 7.02 -20.67 29.78
CA LYS A 55 6.42 -21.07 31.05
C LYS A 55 4.93 -20.70 31.16
N ASN A 56 4.27 -20.38 30.05
CA ASN A 56 2.86 -19.99 29.97
C ASN A 56 2.48 -18.71 30.74
N THR A 57 3.44 -17.86 31.08
CA THR A 57 3.20 -16.56 31.72
C THR A 57 2.80 -15.54 30.66
N ARG A 58 1.78 -14.71 30.95
CA ARG A 58 1.37 -13.60 30.11
C ARG A 58 2.43 -12.52 30.08
N LEU A 59 2.80 -12.10 28.88
CA LEU A 59 3.75 -11.03 28.64
C LEU A 59 3.10 -9.98 27.73
N TYR A 60 3.01 -8.77 28.24
CA TYR A 60 2.45 -7.62 27.56
C TYR A 60 3.56 -6.82 26.90
N SER A 61 3.29 -6.32 25.72
CA SER A 61 4.17 -5.41 24.98
C SER A 61 3.86 -3.94 25.33
N GLN A 62 4.72 -3.05 24.90
CA GLN A 62 4.45 -1.60 24.98
C GLN A 62 3.18 -1.23 24.16
N ALA A 63 3.01 -1.84 22.99
CA ALA A 63 1.81 -1.66 22.17
C ALA A 63 0.52 -2.13 22.87
N ASP A 64 0.59 -3.23 23.66
CA ASP A 64 -0.54 -3.67 24.46
C ASP A 64 -0.90 -2.65 25.55
N VAL A 65 0.10 -2.06 26.22
CA VAL A 65 -0.12 -1.01 27.24
C VAL A 65 -0.76 0.23 26.62
N GLU A 66 -0.30 0.65 25.45
CA GLU A 66 -0.90 1.79 24.74
C GLU A 66 -2.34 1.51 24.30
N ARG A 67 -2.60 0.29 23.84
CA ARG A 67 -3.96 -0.17 23.50
C ARG A 67 -4.87 -0.18 24.74
N LEU A 68 -4.38 -0.65 25.89
CA LEU A 68 -5.13 -0.60 27.16
C LEU A 68 -5.50 0.83 27.55
N ARG A 69 -4.54 1.77 27.49
CA ARG A 69 -4.78 3.18 27.75
C ARG A 69 -5.81 3.79 26.79
N ARG A 70 -5.78 3.37 25.54
CA ARG A 70 -6.73 3.82 24.54
C ARG A 70 -8.15 3.30 24.83
N ILE A 71 -8.29 2.02 25.18
CA ILE A 71 -9.57 1.44 25.59
C ILE A 71 -10.13 2.21 26.79
N GLN A 72 -9.30 2.54 27.76
CA GLN A 72 -9.68 3.30 28.93
C GLN A 72 -10.20 4.70 28.58
N ARG A 73 -9.52 5.42 27.70
CA ARG A 73 -10.01 6.73 27.22
C ARG A 73 -11.35 6.63 26.55
N MET A 74 -11.51 5.66 25.64
CA MET A 74 -12.81 5.46 24.95
C MET A 74 -13.95 5.15 25.93
N THR A 75 -13.67 4.40 27.00
CA THR A 75 -14.69 4.08 28.01
C THR A 75 -14.96 5.23 28.99
N ASN A 76 -13.90 5.87 29.50
CA ASN A 76 -14.04 6.86 30.56
C ASN A 76 -14.31 8.28 30.03
N ASP A 77 -13.61 8.68 28.97
CA ASP A 77 -13.67 10.06 28.47
C ASP A 77 -14.73 10.21 27.36
N GLU A 78 -14.86 9.20 26.48
CA GLU A 78 -15.78 9.22 25.35
C GLU A 78 -17.13 8.52 25.69
N GLY A 79 -17.24 7.90 26.84
CA GLY A 79 -18.48 7.25 27.31
C GLY A 79 -18.89 6.02 26.51
N LEU A 80 -17.98 5.42 25.74
CA LEU A 80 -18.28 4.22 24.99
C LEU A 80 -18.43 3.01 25.92
N ASN A 81 -19.46 2.21 25.71
CA ASN A 81 -19.52 0.91 26.34
C ASN A 81 -18.49 -0.05 25.68
N LEU A 82 -18.21 -1.15 26.37
CA LEU A 82 -17.14 -2.07 25.91
C LEU A 82 -17.43 -2.68 24.54
N ALA A 83 -18.71 -2.92 24.20
CA ALA A 83 -19.09 -3.40 22.85
C ALA A 83 -18.82 -2.33 21.78
N GLY A 84 -19.06 -1.06 22.09
CA GLY A 84 -18.71 0.06 21.22
C GLY A 84 -17.19 0.13 20.97
N VAL A 85 -16.39 -0.05 22.02
CA VAL A 85 -14.93 -0.10 21.92
C VAL A 85 -14.47 -1.25 21.01
N GLU A 86 -15.05 -2.45 21.18
CA GLU A 86 -14.76 -3.62 20.31
C GLU A 86 -15.03 -3.26 18.84
N THR A 87 -16.18 -2.66 18.55
CA THR A 87 -16.56 -2.25 17.19
C THR A 87 -15.59 -1.21 16.60
N VAL A 88 -15.22 -0.19 17.39
CA VAL A 88 -14.27 0.84 16.94
C VAL A 88 -12.92 0.22 16.61
N LEU A 89 -12.39 -0.62 17.48
CA LEU A 89 -11.09 -1.28 17.27
C LEU A 89 -11.11 -2.22 16.05
N GLU A 90 -12.21 -2.92 15.83
CA GLU A 90 -12.39 -3.76 14.64
C GLU A 90 -12.42 -2.95 13.35
N LEU A 91 -13.18 -1.84 13.33
CA LEU A 91 -13.25 -0.92 12.19
C LEU A 91 -11.88 -0.31 11.87
N GLU A 92 -11.12 0.07 12.88
CA GLU A 92 -9.76 0.59 12.69
C GLU A 92 -8.82 -0.44 12.08
N GLN A 93 -8.87 -1.68 12.56
CA GLN A 93 -8.08 -2.76 11.95
C GLN A 93 -8.48 -3.01 10.50
N ARG A 94 -9.79 -2.89 10.20
CA ARG A 94 -10.28 -3.03 8.84
C ARG A 94 -9.80 -1.89 7.94
N LEU A 95 -9.85 -0.66 8.43
CA LEU A 95 -9.31 0.52 7.74
C LEU A 95 -7.83 0.38 7.43
N GLU A 96 -7.03 -0.07 8.41
CA GLU A 96 -5.59 -0.25 8.21
C GLU A 96 -5.28 -1.32 7.17
N ARG A 97 -6.00 -2.45 7.21
CA ARG A 97 -5.88 -3.48 6.16
C ARG A 97 -6.23 -2.94 4.78
N MET A 98 -7.32 -2.18 4.65
CA MET A 98 -7.73 -1.57 3.38
C MET A 98 -6.68 -0.56 2.88
N ARG A 99 -6.13 0.27 3.76
CA ARG A 99 -5.05 1.22 3.42
C ARG A 99 -3.80 0.50 2.91
N ALA A 100 -3.39 -0.56 3.58
CA ALA A 100 -2.25 -1.37 3.17
C ALA A 100 -2.49 -2.04 1.80
N GLU A 101 -3.70 -2.53 1.55
CA GLU A 101 -4.07 -3.11 0.26
C GLU A 101 -4.07 -2.07 -0.86
N MET A 102 -4.65 -0.90 -0.62
CA MET A 102 -4.61 0.22 -1.57
C MET A 102 -3.16 0.65 -1.89
N ALA A 103 -2.29 0.71 -0.88
CA ALA A 103 -0.89 1.04 -1.09
C ALA A 103 -0.18 -0.01 -1.97
N ARG A 104 -0.48 -1.31 -1.75
CA ARG A 104 0.04 -2.40 -2.59
C ARG A 104 -0.47 -2.32 -4.03
N MET A 105 -1.77 -2.02 -4.22
CA MET A 105 -2.36 -1.86 -5.55
C MET A 105 -1.75 -0.68 -6.29
N ARG A 106 -1.59 0.47 -5.64
CA ARG A 106 -0.93 1.65 -6.22
C ARG A 106 0.50 1.35 -6.66
N LYS A 107 1.25 0.62 -5.83
CA LYS A 107 2.61 0.21 -6.17
C LYS A 107 2.64 -0.69 -7.40
N ARG A 108 1.75 -1.69 -7.49
CA ARG A 108 1.63 -2.58 -8.66
C ARG A 108 1.23 -1.83 -9.91
N ALA A 109 0.31 -0.88 -9.81
CA ALA A 109 -0.11 -0.04 -10.95
C ALA A 109 1.08 0.79 -11.48
N ALA A 110 1.85 1.44 -10.60
CA ALA A 110 3.03 2.21 -10.98
C ALA A 110 4.12 1.32 -11.62
N GLU A 111 4.34 0.12 -11.09
CA GLU A 111 5.29 -0.84 -11.69
C GLU A 111 4.85 -1.32 -13.07
N MET A 112 3.54 -1.52 -13.28
CA MET A 112 2.98 -1.90 -14.57
C MET A 112 3.08 -0.76 -15.59
N GLU A 113 2.77 0.46 -15.19
CA GLU A 113 2.91 1.65 -16.01
C GLU A 113 4.36 1.88 -16.45
N SER A 114 5.32 1.74 -15.53
CA SER A 114 6.76 1.82 -15.86
C SER A 114 7.18 0.77 -16.89
N LYS A 115 6.78 -0.49 -16.70
CA LYS A 115 7.08 -1.57 -17.65
C LYS A 115 6.47 -1.31 -19.03
N MET A 116 5.21 -0.85 -19.06
CA MET A 116 4.53 -0.54 -20.32
C MET A 116 5.23 0.59 -21.06
N THR A 117 5.66 1.62 -20.34
CA THR A 117 6.42 2.74 -20.93
C THR A 117 7.76 2.27 -21.50
N GLU A 118 8.49 1.42 -20.76
CA GLU A 118 9.75 0.83 -21.22
C GLU A 118 9.56 -0.03 -22.48
N GLU A 119 8.50 -0.84 -22.53
CA GLU A 119 8.18 -1.66 -23.71
C GLU A 119 7.82 -0.80 -24.93
N LEU A 120 7.03 0.25 -24.74
CA LEU A 120 6.70 1.19 -25.79
C LEU A 120 7.95 1.89 -26.35
N GLU A 121 8.88 2.29 -25.48
CA GLU A 121 10.15 2.87 -25.93
C GLU A 121 11.02 1.86 -26.69
N ARG A 122 11.06 0.59 -26.24
CA ARG A 122 11.77 -0.47 -26.98
C ARG A 122 11.17 -0.70 -28.36
N LEU A 123 9.84 -0.81 -28.46
CA LEU A 123 9.14 -0.96 -29.73
C LEU A 123 9.39 0.24 -30.65
N ARG A 124 9.33 1.46 -30.14
CA ARG A 124 9.62 2.69 -30.88
C ARG A 124 11.04 2.66 -31.46
N LYS A 125 12.04 2.22 -30.69
CA LYS A 125 13.42 2.08 -31.16
C LYS A 125 13.60 0.97 -32.20
N SER A 126 12.85 -0.15 -32.06
CA SER A 126 12.96 -1.29 -32.99
C SER A 126 12.32 -1.03 -34.35
N ILE A 127 11.27 -0.21 -34.42
CA ILE A 127 10.55 0.12 -35.65
C ILE A 127 11.34 1.12 -36.53
N GLY A 128 12.46 1.71 -36.01
CA GLY A 128 13.39 2.52 -36.81
C GLY A 128 12.78 3.75 -37.49
N GLY A 129 11.60 4.14 -37.10
CA GLY A 129 10.87 5.25 -37.66
C GLY A 129 10.36 6.21 -36.60
N GLU A 130 10.73 7.45 -36.72
CA GLU A 130 10.06 8.53 -36.03
C GLU A 130 8.58 8.45 -36.39
N LEU A 131 7.71 8.15 -35.43
CA LEU A 131 6.25 8.22 -35.64
C LEU A 131 5.92 9.67 -35.99
N VAL A 132 5.75 9.92 -37.28
CA VAL A 132 5.36 11.25 -37.78
C VAL A 132 3.98 11.55 -37.17
N PRO A 133 3.80 12.66 -36.44
CA PRO A 133 2.50 13.01 -35.89
C PRO A 133 1.45 13.06 -37.01
N TYR A 134 0.28 12.49 -36.74
CA TYR A 134 -0.84 12.55 -37.70
C TYR A 134 -1.14 14.03 -38.04
N GLY A 135 -0.92 14.39 -39.29
CA GLY A 135 -1.03 15.78 -39.78
C GLY A 135 0.28 16.40 -40.28
N ALA A 136 1.44 15.78 -40.07
CA ALA A 136 2.72 16.27 -40.61
C ALA A 136 3.02 15.74 -42.00
N TYR A 137 2.09 15.02 -42.65
CA TYR A 137 2.22 14.62 -44.05
C TYR A 137 1.78 15.80 -44.95
N GLU A 138 2.72 16.63 -45.34
CA GLU A 138 2.50 17.50 -46.50
C GLU A 138 2.52 16.64 -47.76
N PRO A 139 1.42 16.54 -48.52
CA PRO A 139 1.47 15.81 -49.78
C PRO A 139 2.47 16.51 -50.70
N ARG A 140 3.55 15.81 -51.02
CA ARG A 140 4.56 16.27 -51.97
C ARG A 140 3.82 16.74 -53.21
N LYS A 141 3.86 18.06 -53.51
CA LYS A 141 3.27 18.62 -54.73
C LYS A 141 3.83 17.81 -55.87
N MET A 142 3.01 16.92 -56.47
CA MET A 142 3.35 16.28 -57.71
C MET A 142 3.55 17.40 -58.76
N GLY A 143 4.77 17.51 -59.25
CA GLY A 143 5.07 18.41 -60.34
C GLY A 143 4.17 18.07 -61.54
N PRO A 144 4.00 19.01 -62.48
CA PRO A 144 3.07 18.86 -63.58
C PRO A 144 3.30 17.54 -64.32
N ALA A 145 2.22 16.76 -64.48
CA ALA A 145 2.22 15.46 -65.14
C ALA A 145 2.88 15.62 -66.52
N ARG A 146 3.98 14.92 -66.73
CA ARG A 146 4.61 14.80 -68.03
C ARG A 146 3.56 14.25 -69.00
N SER A 147 3.38 14.99 -70.10
CA SER A 147 2.44 14.77 -71.22
C SER A 147 2.28 13.27 -71.53
N SER A 148 1.03 12.85 -71.63
CA SER A 148 0.57 11.57 -72.11
C SER A 148 1.25 11.14 -73.40
N THR A 149 2.05 10.10 -73.37
CA THR A 149 2.50 9.39 -74.57
C THR A 149 1.27 8.76 -75.20
N ARG A 150 0.77 9.33 -76.33
CA ARG A 150 -0.28 8.73 -77.14
C ARG A 150 0.22 7.40 -77.70
N ILE A 151 -0.37 6.33 -77.31
CA ILE A 151 -0.14 5.00 -77.90
C ILE A 151 -0.95 4.91 -79.17
N PRO A 152 -0.30 4.71 -80.37
CA PRO A 152 -1.05 4.66 -81.64
C PRO A 152 -1.79 3.31 -81.73
N ILE A 153 -3.12 3.36 -81.79
CA ILE A 153 -3.95 2.15 -81.99
C ILE A 153 -3.87 1.81 -83.48
N ARG A 154 -3.17 0.74 -83.83
CA ARG A 154 -3.15 0.13 -85.17
C ARG A 154 -4.46 -0.59 -85.39
N ARG A 155 -5.35 -0.02 -86.28
CA ARG A 155 -6.51 -0.75 -86.77
C ARG A 155 -6.03 -1.73 -87.86
N ARG A 156 -6.33 -3.02 -87.69
CA ARG A 156 -6.18 -4.04 -88.73
C ARG A 156 -7.39 -3.92 -89.70
N PRO A 157 -7.17 -4.25 -90.98
CA PRO A 157 -8.22 -4.26 -91.99
C PRO A 157 -9.21 -5.39 -91.81
#